data_2d54f5030845aa3a7e7de3288b4ae5dd
#
_entry.id   2d54f5030845aa3a7e7de3288b4ae5dd
#
_cell.length_a   1.000
_cell.length_b   1.000
_cell.length_c   1.000
_cell.angle_alpha   90.00
_cell.angle_beta   90.00
_cell.angle_gamma   90.00
#
_symmetry.space_group_name_H-M   'P 1'
#
loop_
_entity.id
_entity.type
_entity.pdbx_description
1 polymer ?
#
loop_
_entity_poly.entity_id
_entity_poly.type
_entity_poly.pdbx_seq_one_letter_code
_entity_poly.pdbx_strand_id
1 'polypeptide(L)'
;MAIPAEDVAAVRRFREQFSRDAIPYRDFQLTFHRSSGAGGQNVNKVNTKVYMRFELAAQSWLPRYVRERLREDEAGRINARGEYLVTSEKTRSQRHNIDDCLDKLWQQIDRAATLPAAPSEATAARVRALQAAGRARDMASKKRRSDRKASRRAGPGEF
;
A
#
# COMPACT_ATOMS: atom_id res chain seq x y z
N MET A 1 -9.12 -2.80 -9.28
CA MET A 1 -8.89 -1.88 -10.41
C MET A 1 -7.75 -2.45 -11.24
N ALA A 2 -7.87 -2.55 -12.56
CA ALA A 2 -6.79 -3.08 -13.40
C ALA A 2 -5.67 -2.02 -13.49
N ILE A 3 -4.42 -2.46 -13.34
CA ILE A 3 -3.25 -1.58 -13.46
C ILE A 3 -3.05 -1.27 -14.95
N PRO A 4 -2.89 0.00 -15.36
CA PRO A 4 -2.59 0.36 -16.74
C PRO A 4 -1.33 -0.36 -17.25
N ALA A 5 -1.32 -0.76 -18.52
CA ALA A 5 -0.19 -1.51 -19.09
C ALA A 5 1.12 -0.71 -19.08
N GLU A 6 1.04 0.60 -19.23
CA GLU A 6 2.17 1.53 -19.12
C GLU A 6 2.80 1.54 -17.73
N ASP A 7 1.98 1.52 -16.68
CA ASP A 7 2.45 1.44 -15.29
C ASP A 7 3.12 0.09 -15.02
N VAL A 8 2.56 -1.02 -15.54
CA VAL A 8 3.16 -2.35 -15.41
C VAL A 8 4.55 -2.38 -16.05
N ALA A 9 4.71 -1.82 -17.25
CA ALA A 9 6.01 -1.78 -17.94
C ALA A 9 7.01 -0.89 -17.20
N ALA A 10 6.57 0.26 -16.67
CA ALA A 10 7.40 1.17 -15.90
C ALA A 10 7.89 0.52 -14.60
N VAL A 11 7.00 -0.16 -13.87
CA VAL A 11 7.33 -0.84 -12.61
C VAL A 11 8.31 -2.00 -12.84
N ARG A 12 8.13 -2.79 -13.92
CA ARG A 12 9.07 -3.89 -14.26
C ARG A 12 10.46 -3.35 -14.51
N ARG A 13 10.62 -2.34 -15.37
CA ARG A 13 11.92 -1.70 -15.67
C ARG A 13 12.55 -1.11 -14.42
N PHE A 14 11.75 -0.42 -13.61
CA PHE A 14 12.21 0.13 -12.35
C PHE A 14 12.76 -0.97 -11.43
N ARG A 15 12.03 -2.07 -11.24
CA ARG A 15 12.42 -3.17 -10.35
C ARG A 15 13.69 -3.90 -10.80
N GLU A 16 13.92 -4.03 -12.11
CA GLU A 16 15.15 -4.62 -12.67
C GLU A 16 16.39 -3.79 -12.36
N GLN A 17 16.25 -2.48 -12.23
CA GLN A 17 17.37 -1.54 -12.06
C GLN A 17 17.48 -1.02 -10.62
N PHE A 18 16.42 -1.20 -9.81
CA PHE A 18 16.34 -0.63 -8.47
C PHE A 18 17.18 -1.41 -7.47
N SER A 19 18.13 -0.72 -6.87
CA SER A 19 18.93 -1.21 -5.75
C SER A 19 18.84 -0.26 -4.56
N ARG A 20 19.26 -0.73 -3.39
CA ARG A 20 19.35 0.10 -2.19
C ARG A 20 20.19 1.35 -2.41
N ASP A 21 21.30 1.21 -3.14
CA ASP A 21 22.26 2.30 -3.37
C ASP A 21 21.76 3.35 -4.39
N ALA A 22 20.69 3.01 -5.14
CA ALA A 22 20.03 3.93 -6.05
C ALA A 22 19.09 4.93 -5.34
N ILE A 23 18.86 4.77 -4.03
CA ILE A 23 18.01 5.68 -3.25
C ILE A 23 18.74 7.02 -3.05
N PRO A 24 18.21 8.15 -3.52
CA PRO A 24 18.85 9.45 -3.42
C PRO A 24 18.68 10.07 -2.02
N TYR A 25 19.10 9.36 -0.99
CA TYR A 25 18.88 9.75 0.42
C TYR A 25 19.58 11.07 0.82
N ARG A 26 20.54 11.53 0.01
CA ARG A 26 21.24 12.82 0.24
C ARG A 26 20.31 14.02 0.07
N ASP A 27 19.26 13.85 -0.73
CA ASP A 27 18.22 14.85 -0.98
C ASP A 27 17.11 14.82 0.07
N PHE A 28 17.17 13.85 1.00
CA PHE A 28 16.20 13.69 2.06
C PHE A 28 16.58 14.48 3.30
N GLN A 29 15.58 14.94 4.04
CA GLN A 29 15.78 15.62 5.30
C GLN A 29 16.10 14.58 6.39
N LEU A 30 17.31 14.65 6.94
CA LEU A 30 17.74 13.84 8.09
C LEU A 30 17.70 14.69 9.36
N THR A 31 17.04 14.19 10.40
CA THR A 31 17.08 14.77 11.75
C THR A 31 17.45 13.71 12.77
N PHE A 32 18.20 14.13 13.78
CA PHE A 32 18.77 13.26 14.79
C PHE A 32 18.21 13.61 16.16
N HIS A 33 17.74 12.60 16.88
CA HIS A 33 17.15 12.75 18.20
C HIS A 33 17.77 11.74 19.18
N ARG A 34 17.50 11.93 20.45
CA ARG A 34 17.85 10.93 21.47
C ARG A 34 16.98 9.70 21.30
N SER A 35 17.58 8.52 21.53
CA SER A 35 16.81 7.28 21.53
C SER A 35 15.87 7.21 22.74
N SER A 36 14.72 6.55 22.58
CA SER A 36 13.64 6.47 23.59
C SER A 36 13.76 5.25 24.52
N GLY A 37 14.93 4.65 24.67
CA GLY A 37 15.13 3.46 25.51
C GLY A 37 15.46 3.76 26.97
N ALA A 38 15.17 2.83 27.89
CA ALA A 38 15.67 2.81 29.25
C ALA A 38 17.18 2.51 29.20
N GLY A 39 18.00 3.54 29.05
CA GLY A 39 19.43 3.43 28.89
C GLY A 39 20.20 4.28 29.88
N GLY A 40 21.45 3.90 30.15
CA GLY A 40 22.36 4.62 31.01
C GLY A 40 22.76 6.00 30.47
N GLN A 41 23.73 6.66 31.11
CA GLN A 41 24.14 8.05 30.84
C GLN A 41 24.39 8.40 29.36
N ASN A 42 24.82 7.45 28.52
CA ASN A 42 25.11 7.69 27.10
C ASN A 42 23.86 7.89 26.24
N VAL A 43 22.73 7.23 26.55
CA VAL A 43 21.47 7.38 25.81
C VAL A 43 20.92 8.80 25.94
N ASN A 44 21.19 9.43 27.09
CA ASN A 44 20.73 10.79 27.37
C ASN A 44 21.64 11.90 26.79
N LYS A 45 22.83 11.55 26.28
CA LYS A 45 23.82 12.51 25.77
C LYS A 45 23.99 12.50 24.26
N VAL A 46 23.64 11.40 23.58
CA VAL A 46 23.93 11.21 22.15
C VAL A 46 22.64 11.09 21.34
N ASN A 47 22.54 11.87 20.25
CA ASN A 47 21.40 11.85 19.32
C ASN A 47 21.61 10.73 18.27
N THR A 48 21.26 9.50 18.60
CA THR A 48 21.46 8.35 17.72
C THR A 48 20.21 7.94 16.93
N LYS A 49 19.03 8.34 17.35
CA LYS A 49 17.80 8.11 16.64
C LYS A 49 17.73 8.95 15.37
N VAL A 50 17.47 8.30 14.24
CA VAL A 50 17.40 8.93 12.92
C VAL A 50 15.94 9.04 12.48
N TYR A 51 15.56 10.21 12.00
CA TYR A 51 14.35 10.47 11.25
C TYR A 51 14.76 10.87 9.83
N MET A 52 14.33 10.10 8.86
CA MET A 52 14.53 10.35 7.43
C MET A 52 13.19 10.74 6.83
N ARG A 53 13.10 11.93 6.23
CA ARG A 53 11.87 12.47 5.64
C ARG A 53 12.09 12.90 4.21
N PHE A 54 11.09 12.70 3.38
CA PHE A 54 11.05 13.23 2.03
C PHE A 54 9.60 13.36 1.56
N GLU A 55 9.34 14.31 0.69
CA GLU A 55 8.03 14.47 0.05
C GLU A 55 7.85 13.36 -1.00
N LEU A 56 6.88 12.46 -0.78
CA LEU A 56 6.65 11.30 -1.64
C LEU A 56 6.21 11.70 -3.05
N ALA A 57 5.41 12.76 -3.17
CA ALA A 57 4.91 13.23 -4.45
C ALA A 57 6.02 13.80 -5.35
N ALA A 58 7.04 14.43 -4.74
CA ALA A 58 8.15 15.04 -5.46
C ALA A 58 9.18 14.04 -5.99
N GLN A 59 9.11 12.75 -5.61
CA GLN A 59 10.10 11.76 -5.99
C GLN A 59 9.89 11.28 -7.43
N SER A 60 10.51 11.93 -8.40
CA SER A 60 10.42 11.59 -9.83
C SER A 60 11.08 10.26 -10.21
N TRP A 61 12.05 9.78 -9.43
CA TRP A 61 12.73 8.50 -9.62
C TRP A 61 11.85 7.29 -9.28
N LEU A 62 10.78 7.48 -8.49
CA LEU A 62 9.78 6.46 -8.22
C LEU A 62 8.67 6.47 -9.28
N PRO A 63 8.33 5.33 -9.90
CA PRO A 63 7.17 5.22 -10.77
C PRO A 63 5.88 5.65 -10.05
N ARG A 64 4.95 6.23 -10.80
CA ARG A 64 3.66 6.71 -10.25
C ARG A 64 2.93 5.62 -9.45
N TYR A 65 2.82 4.43 -10.02
CA TYR A 65 2.19 3.29 -9.35
C TYR A 65 2.84 2.97 -7.99
N VAL A 66 4.18 2.95 -7.92
CA VAL A 66 4.92 2.67 -6.67
C VAL A 66 4.64 3.74 -5.62
N ARG A 67 4.60 5.02 -6.02
CA ARG A 67 4.26 6.12 -5.11
C ARG A 67 2.84 6.01 -4.55
N GLU A 68 1.86 5.66 -5.40
CA GLU A 68 0.48 5.46 -5.00
C GLU A 68 0.35 4.26 -4.04
N ARG A 69 1.01 3.14 -4.37
CA ARG A 69 1.05 1.96 -3.49
C ARG A 69 1.71 2.23 -2.14
N LEU A 70 2.85 2.93 -2.11
CA LEU A 70 3.48 3.33 -0.85
C LEU A 70 2.56 4.21 -0.02
N ARG A 71 1.81 5.10 -0.65
CA ARG A 71 0.83 5.96 0.04
C ARG A 71 -0.30 5.15 0.67
N GLU A 72 -0.76 4.12 -0.01
CA GLU A 72 -1.83 3.24 0.48
C GLU A 72 -1.32 2.29 1.57
N ASP A 73 -0.24 1.58 1.29
CA ASP A 73 0.27 0.50 2.16
C ASP A 73 0.91 1.05 3.45
N GLU A 74 1.51 2.23 3.38
CA GLU A 74 2.24 2.86 4.49
C GLU A 74 1.62 4.21 4.92
N ALA A 75 0.30 4.34 4.84
CA ALA A 75 -0.41 5.58 5.17
C ALA A 75 -0.07 6.13 6.57
N GLY A 76 0.20 5.27 7.56
CA GLY A 76 0.61 5.65 8.90
C GLY A 76 2.01 6.30 8.99
N ARG A 77 2.80 6.26 7.91
CA ARG A 77 4.12 6.88 7.83
C ARG A 77 4.12 8.20 7.06
N ILE A 78 2.98 8.62 6.58
CA ILE A 78 2.83 9.86 5.83
C ILE A 78 2.17 10.90 6.73
N ASN A 79 2.84 12.02 6.91
CA ASN A 79 2.30 13.11 7.71
C ASN A 79 1.29 13.96 6.90
N ALA A 80 0.63 14.92 7.58
CA ALA A 80 -0.36 15.80 6.97
C ALA A 80 0.21 16.67 5.82
N ARG A 81 1.55 16.82 5.72
CA ARG A 81 2.23 17.54 4.64
C ARG A 81 2.56 16.67 3.43
N GLY A 82 2.23 15.36 3.46
CA GLY A 82 2.57 14.41 2.40
C GLY A 82 4.03 13.92 2.45
N GLU A 83 4.76 14.18 3.55
CA GLU A 83 6.12 13.69 3.74
C GLU A 83 6.09 12.26 4.26
N TYR A 84 6.86 11.40 3.63
CA TYR A 84 7.09 10.03 4.06
C TYR A 84 8.17 10.00 5.13
N LEU A 85 7.94 9.29 6.22
CA LEU A 85 8.81 9.24 7.39
C LEU A 85 9.31 7.82 7.63
N VAL A 86 10.63 7.65 7.67
CA VAL A 86 11.31 6.41 8.11
C VAL A 86 12.15 6.71 9.34
N THR A 87 12.08 5.86 10.35
CA THR A 87 12.82 6.05 11.58
C THR A 87 13.63 4.83 11.97
N SER A 88 14.78 5.08 12.62
CA SER A 88 15.58 4.03 13.24
C SER A 88 16.26 4.51 14.52
N GLU A 89 16.24 3.66 15.54
CA GLU A 89 16.96 3.80 16.81
C GLU A 89 17.55 2.46 17.26
N LYS A 90 17.83 1.58 16.29
CA LYS A 90 18.25 0.19 16.52
C LYS A 90 19.63 0.08 17.16
N THR A 91 20.52 1.02 16.85
CA THR A 91 21.90 0.98 17.29
C THR A 91 22.35 2.28 17.95
N ARG A 92 23.51 2.24 18.64
CA ARG A 92 24.17 3.44 19.19
C ARG A 92 24.90 4.29 18.15
N SER A 93 24.93 3.88 16.90
CA SER A 93 25.60 4.58 15.78
C SER A 93 24.57 5.23 14.88
N GLN A 94 24.69 6.55 14.69
CA GLN A 94 23.86 7.30 13.72
C GLN A 94 23.99 6.69 12.32
N ARG A 95 25.21 6.36 11.88
CA ARG A 95 25.47 5.80 10.56
C ARG A 95 24.71 4.49 10.36
N HIS A 96 24.82 3.54 11.31
CA HIS A 96 24.09 2.28 11.22
C HIS A 96 22.57 2.46 11.27
N ASN A 97 22.08 3.50 11.95
CA ASN A 97 20.65 3.81 11.96
C ASN A 97 20.19 4.47 10.65
N ILE A 98 21.05 5.23 9.95
CA ILE A 98 20.78 5.70 8.58
C ILE A 98 20.70 4.49 7.63
N ASP A 99 21.65 3.57 7.73
CA ASP A 99 21.66 2.35 6.92
C ASP A 99 20.39 1.51 7.17
N ASP A 100 19.95 1.34 8.41
CA ASP A 100 18.71 0.66 8.75
C ASP A 100 17.45 1.39 8.22
N CYS A 101 17.46 2.72 8.19
CA CYS A 101 16.39 3.49 7.53
C CYS A 101 16.34 3.23 6.03
N LEU A 102 17.49 3.19 5.36
CA LEU A 102 17.61 2.88 3.93
C LEU A 102 17.17 1.45 3.62
N ASP A 103 17.55 0.48 4.45
CA ASP A 103 17.12 -0.92 4.32
C ASP A 103 15.60 -1.05 4.44
N LYS A 104 15.00 -0.39 5.43
CA LYS A 104 13.54 -0.34 5.61
C LYS A 104 12.85 0.29 4.41
N LEU A 105 13.34 1.43 3.95
CA LEU A 105 12.78 2.13 2.81
C LEU A 105 12.88 1.28 1.53
N TRP A 106 14.03 0.67 1.29
CA TRP A 106 14.23 -0.23 0.16
C TRP A 106 13.24 -1.39 0.17
N GLN A 107 13.05 -2.06 1.32
CA GLN A 107 12.10 -3.16 1.47
C GLN A 107 10.65 -2.70 1.23
N GLN A 108 10.28 -1.51 1.67
CA GLN A 108 8.95 -0.94 1.47
C GLN A 108 8.70 -0.62 -0.01
N ILE A 109 9.70 -0.05 -0.69
CA ILE A 109 9.64 0.24 -2.13
C ILE A 109 9.57 -1.07 -2.94
N ASP A 110 10.40 -2.07 -2.64
CA ASP A 110 10.38 -3.37 -3.35
C ASP A 110 9.03 -4.06 -3.19
N ARG A 111 8.45 -4.01 -1.99
CA ARG A 111 7.09 -4.52 -1.73
C ARG A 111 6.05 -3.77 -2.56
N ALA A 112 6.10 -2.43 -2.56
CA ALA A 112 5.17 -1.60 -3.33
C ALA A 112 5.34 -1.78 -4.86
N ALA A 113 6.55 -2.08 -5.33
CA ALA A 113 6.86 -2.39 -6.71
C ALA A 113 6.49 -3.84 -7.11
N THR A 114 6.06 -4.67 -6.16
CA THR A 114 5.61 -6.02 -6.47
C THR A 114 4.22 -5.97 -7.07
N LEU A 115 4.13 -6.28 -8.37
CA LEU A 115 2.85 -6.33 -9.08
C LEU A 115 2.04 -7.55 -8.61
N PRO A 116 0.71 -7.41 -8.41
CA PRO A 116 -0.15 -8.55 -8.14
C PRO A 116 -0.03 -9.58 -9.26
N ALA A 117 0.17 -10.84 -8.90
CA ALA A 117 0.10 -11.92 -9.88
C ALA A 117 -1.31 -11.97 -10.49
N ALA A 118 -1.39 -12.13 -11.80
CA ALA A 118 -2.68 -12.40 -12.44
C ALA A 118 -3.30 -13.65 -11.80
N PRO A 119 -4.59 -13.61 -11.42
CA PRO A 119 -5.24 -14.78 -10.85
C PRO A 119 -5.17 -15.94 -11.85
N SER A 120 -4.91 -17.14 -11.35
CA SER A 120 -4.91 -18.33 -12.21
C SER A 120 -6.26 -18.46 -12.91
N GLU A 121 -6.28 -19.09 -14.11
CA GLU A 121 -7.54 -19.33 -14.83
C GLU A 121 -8.59 -20.05 -13.97
N ALA A 122 -8.16 -21.00 -13.14
CA ALA A 122 -9.03 -21.72 -12.20
C ALA A 122 -9.64 -20.75 -11.16
N THR A 123 -8.84 -19.83 -10.61
CA THR A 123 -9.33 -18.81 -9.67
C THR A 123 -10.29 -17.83 -10.35
N ALA A 124 -9.94 -17.37 -11.56
CA ALA A 124 -10.79 -16.47 -12.33
C ALA A 124 -12.13 -17.14 -12.72
N ALA A 125 -12.11 -18.42 -13.12
CA ALA A 125 -13.30 -19.20 -13.39
C ALA A 125 -14.19 -19.37 -12.14
N ARG A 126 -13.58 -19.68 -10.99
CA ARG A 126 -14.31 -19.79 -9.70
C ARG A 126 -14.97 -18.48 -9.31
N VAL A 127 -14.28 -17.34 -9.43
CA VAL A 127 -14.83 -16.02 -9.14
C VAL A 127 -15.99 -15.70 -10.07
N ARG A 128 -15.85 -15.97 -11.38
CA ARG A 128 -16.95 -15.80 -12.36
C ARG A 128 -18.17 -16.66 -12.02
N ALA A 129 -17.98 -17.91 -11.64
CA ALA A 129 -19.06 -18.81 -11.24
C ALA A 129 -19.79 -18.31 -9.99
N LEU A 130 -19.05 -17.85 -8.96
CA LEU A 130 -19.63 -17.27 -7.75
C LEU A 130 -20.43 -15.99 -8.04
N GLN A 131 -19.92 -15.11 -8.89
CA GLN A 131 -20.63 -13.91 -9.31
C GLN A 131 -21.89 -14.21 -10.12
N ALA A 132 -21.85 -15.23 -11.00
CA ALA A 132 -23.01 -15.67 -11.76
C ALA A 132 -24.10 -16.26 -10.84
N ALA A 133 -23.70 -17.10 -9.87
CA ALA A 133 -24.61 -17.65 -8.86
C ALA A 133 -25.23 -16.56 -7.97
N GLY A 134 -24.45 -15.56 -7.58
CA GLY A 134 -24.94 -14.38 -6.84
C GLY A 134 -26.02 -13.64 -7.64
N ARG A 135 -25.71 -13.27 -8.89
CA ARG A 135 -26.68 -12.62 -9.79
C ARG A 135 -27.96 -13.43 -9.99
N ALA A 136 -27.85 -14.76 -10.16
CA ALA A 136 -29.00 -15.62 -10.30
C ALA A 136 -29.88 -15.63 -9.04
N ARG A 137 -29.27 -15.66 -7.85
CA ARG A 137 -30.02 -15.57 -6.56
C ARG A 137 -30.74 -14.22 -6.42
N ASP A 138 -30.07 -13.11 -6.78
CA ASP A 138 -30.64 -11.79 -6.72
C ASP A 138 -31.82 -11.63 -7.69
N MET A 139 -31.67 -12.14 -8.91
CA MET A 139 -32.76 -12.16 -9.89
C MET A 139 -33.95 -12.99 -9.42
N ALA A 140 -33.70 -14.19 -8.86
CA ALA A 140 -34.74 -15.05 -8.31
C ALA A 140 -35.46 -14.37 -7.13
N SER A 141 -34.74 -13.69 -6.25
CA SER A 141 -35.32 -12.95 -5.11
C SER A 141 -36.18 -11.77 -5.61
N LYS A 142 -35.70 -11.05 -6.62
CA LYS A 142 -36.41 -9.95 -7.26
C LYS A 142 -37.72 -10.44 -7.90
N LYS A 143 -37.65 -11.55 -8.62
CA LYS A 143 -38.82 -12.19 -9.22
C LYS A 143 -39.85 -12.58 -8.17
N ARG A 144 -39.45 -13.29 -7.12
CA ARG A 144 -40.34 -13.67 -6.00
C ARG A 144 -41.00 -12.46 -5.32
N ARG A 145 -40.29 -11.33 -5.20
CA ARG A 145 -40.86 -10.09 -4.64
C ARG A 145 -41.87 -9.47 -5.61
N SER A 146 -41.59 -9.50 -6.92
CA SER A 146 -42.49 -9.03 -7.96
C SER A 146 -43.79 -9.86 -8.01
N ASP A 147 -43.67 -11.19 -8.02
CA ASP A 147 -44.79 -12.11 -8.05
C ASP A 147 -45.71 -11.94 -6.81
N ARG A 148 -45.11 -11.79 -5.62
CA ARG A 148 -45.86 -11.46 -4.38
C ARG A 148 -46.58 -10.11 -4.49
N LYS A 149 -45.97 -9.11 -5.12
CA LYS A 149 -46.61 -7.81 -5.29
C LYS A 149 -47.75 -7.85 -6.31
N ALA A 150 -47.60 -8.64 -7.38
CA ALA A 150 -48.63 -8.87 -8.38
C ALA A 150 -49.82 -9.63 -7.79
N SER A 151 -49.61 -10.70 -7.02
CA SER A 151 -50.71 -11.43 -6.35
C SER A 151 -51.49 -10.60 -5.35
N ARG A 152 -50.84 -9.65 -4.62
CA ARG A 152 -51.55 -8.70 -3.74
C ARG A 152 -52.39 -7.67 -4.49
N ARG A 153 -52.03 -7.32 -5.72
CA ARG A 153 -52.78 -6.40 -6.57
C ARG A 153 -53.97 -7.04 -7.26
N ALA A 154 -53.89 -8.35 -7.48
CA ALA A 154 -54.95 -9.10 -8.15
C ALA A 154 -56.23 -9.31 -7.29
N GLY A 155 -56.26 -8.89 -6.01
CA GLY A 155 -57.43 -8.95 -5.12
C GLY A 155 -58.02 -10.36 -4.96
N PRO A 156 -58.80 -10.65 -3.93
CA PRO A 156 -59.68 -11.79 -3.95
C PRO A 156 -60.81 -11.47 -4.96
N GLY A 157 -60.91 -12.33 -6.01
CA GLY A 157 -61.98 -12.21 -6.99
C GLY A 157 -63.34 -12.19 -6.27
N GLU A 158 -64.17 -11.22 -6.67
CA GLU A 158 -65.58 -11.19 -6.23
C GLU A 158 -66.23 -12.53 -6.66
N PHE A 159 -66.82 -13.22 -5.68
CA PHE A 159 -67.76 -14.31 -5.88
C PHE A 159 -69.14 -13.76 -6.08
#